data_fe0613f6bcb43daf3f872b1b108106c3
#
_entry.id   fe0613f6bcb43daf3f872b1b108106c3
#
_cell.length_a   1.000
_cell.length_b   1.000
_cell.length_c   1.000
_cell.angle_alpha   90.00
_cell.angle_beta   90.00
_cell.angle_gamma   90.00
#
_symmetry.space_group_name_H-M   'P 1'
#
loop_
_entity.id
_entity.type
_entity.pdbx_description
1 polymer ?
#
loop_
_entity_poly.entity_id
_entity_poly.type
_entity_poly.pdbx_seq_one_letter_code
_entity_poly.pdbx_strand_id
1 'polypeptide(L)'
;LHAADTTGRAVVTTLATQVLKRKNIRIFNQALALDLWLHQGECCGVKLAYEQQLQWVRAKAVVLATGGGGQIYSQTTNPAASTGDGVAMAWRANATLRDLEFVQFHPTALTKTGAPRFLISEAVRGEGAHLVDGFGHRFAFEYHPDGELAPRDIVSRAIFNHLQKHPDESRVYLDLRVIEPDRVRYRFPNIIRKCQKWAGIDVFKAPIPVTPAAHYWMGGIATDLTSQTTIPRLYAVGENASTGVHGANRLASNSLLECLVFGAQLKSLAPKPLPDIPRNTTQALLAPGPALDTTIDWLAHHRTAIGQLVWQSAGISREANQMDKALQQLEQWQTEFEGLPLTQQLDGLATDVTYGLSAQLTVETLRLWTETRNLLTVATLIIKSALFRTESRGGHYRSDYPKTAPDWQVHTLIQNRECVRSHIIQDYT
;
A
#
# COMPACT_ATOMS: atom_id res chain seq x y z
N LEU A 1 -1.77 -5.56 -25.15
CA LEU A 1 -0.78 -6.63 -25.03
C LEU A 1 -0.87 -7.24 -23.63
N HIS A 2 -0.89 -8.57 -23.55
CA HIS A 2 -0.94 -9.30 -22.28
C HIS A 2 -0.22 -10.67 -22.42
N ALA A 3 0.22 -11.24 -21.28
CA ALA A 3 0.77 -12.58 -21.19
C ALA A 3 -0.19 -13.45 -20.34
N ALA A 4 -1.34 -13.80 -20.90
CA ALA A 4 -2.46 -14.46 -20.24
C ALA A 4 -2.76 -13.78 -18.87
N ASP A 5 -2.74 -14.56 -17.77
CA ASP A 5 -2.94 -14.06 -16.39
C ASP A 5 -1.62 -13.77 -15.64
N THR A 6 -0.48 -13.55 -16.36
CA THR A 6 0.87 -13.33 -15.79
C THR A 6 1.60 -12.10 -16.35
N THR A 7 0.88 -11.13 -16.88
CA THR A 7 1.48 -9.94 -17.53
C THR A 7 2.47 -9.20 -16.63
N GLY A 8 2.14 -8.95 -15.36
CA GLY A 8 3.04 -8.30 -14.42
C GLY A 8 4.36 -9.05 -14.23
N ARG A 9 4.31 -10.38 -14.12
CA ARG A 9 5.52 -11.22 -14.01
C ARG A 9 6.39 -11.11 -15.27
N ALA A 10 5.81 -11.13 -16.45
CA ALA A 10 6.55 -11.03 -17.71
C ALA A 10 7.28 -9.69 -17.81
N VAL A 11 6.62 -8.58 -17.50
CA VAL A 11 7.23 -7.23 -17.47
C VAL A 11 8.39 -7.17 -16.48
N VAL A 12 8.16 -7.56 -15.22
CA VAL A 12 9.19 -7.49 -14.16
C VAL A 12 10.39 -8.37 -14.51
N THR A 13 10.18 -9.61 -14.99
CA THR A 13 11.28 -10.50 -15.36
C THR A 13 12.14 -9.90 -16.49
N THR A 14 11.50 -9.32 -17.50
CA THR A 14 12.20 -8.68 -18.61
C THR A 14 13.05 -7.49 -18.14
N LEU A 15 12.46 -6.59 -17.35
CA LEU A 15 13.16 -5.41 -16.84
C LEU A 15 14.30 -5.81 -15.88
N ALA A 16 14.06 -6.71 -14.93
CA ALA A 16 15.06 -7.19 -13.99
C ALA A 16 16.26 -7.81 -14.73
N THR A 17 16.02 -8.62 -15.77
CA THR A 17 17.09 -9.20 -16.59
C THR A 17 17.94 -8.12 -17.26
N GLN A 18 17.34 -7.01 -17.71
CA GLN A 18 18.09 -5.91 -18.30
C GLN A 18 18.89 -5.12 -17.26
N VAL A 19 18.30 -4.87 -16.07
CA VAL A 19 18.99 -4.19 -14.97
C VAL A 19 20.22 -4.96 -14.51
N LEU A 20 20.12 -6.28 -14.35
CA LEU A 20 21.22 -7.15 -13.92
C LEU A 20 22.42 -7.16 -14.91
N LYS A 21 22.18 -6.85 -16.18
CA LYS A 21 23.23 -6.75 -17.22
C LYS A 21 23.98 -5.41 -17.22
N ARG A 22 23.49 -4.40 -16.50
CA ARG A 22 24.05 -3.04 -16.53
C ARG A 22 25.15 -2.87 -15.48
N LYS A 23 26.39 -2.64 -15.91
CA LYS A 23 27.57 -2.45 -15.02
C LYS A 23 27.52 -1.15 -14.20
N ASN A 24 26.76 -0.16 -14.65
CA ASN A 24 26.58 1.12 -13.96
C ASN A 24 25.44 1.11 -12.92
N ILE A 25 24.80 -0.03 -12.70
CA ILE A 25 23.76 -0.20 -11.67
C ILE A 25 24.31 -1.09 -10.56
N ARG A 26 24.35 -0.57 -9.35
CA ARG A 26 24.68 -1.33 -8.13
C ARG A 26 23.41 -1.72 -7.41
N ILE A 27 23.27 -3.00 -7.07
CA ILE A 27 22.10 -3.56 -6.40
C ILE A 27 22.49 -3.91 -4.97
N PHE A 28 21.72 -3.41 -4.01
CA PHE A 28 21.86 -3.72 -2.59
C PHE A 28 20.70 -4.66 -2.20
N ASN A 29 20.92 -5.97 -2.31
CA ASN A 29 19.95 -6.95 -1.88
C ASN A 29 19.84 -6.98 -0.34
N GLN A 30 18.61 -7.14 0.17
CA GLN A 30 18.34 -7.18 1.61
C GLN A 30 18.71 -5.88 2.37
N ALA A 31 18.88 -4.76 1.64
CA ALA A 31 19.03 -3.47 2.27
C ALA A 31 17.65 -2.93 2.72
N LEU A 32 17.59 -2.36 3.90
CA LEU A 32 16.39 -1.73 4.48
C LEU A 32 16.60 -0.22 4.52
N ALA A 33 15.77 0.53 3.77
CA ALA A 33 15.72 1.98 3.91
C ALA A 33 14.92 2.35 5.17
N LEU A 34 15.53 3.11 6.08
CA LEU A 34 14.90 3.53 7.32
C LEU A 34 14.32 4.94 7.21
N ASP A 35 15.04 5.87 6.56
CA ASP A 35 14.57 7.23 6.37
C ASP A 35 15.32 7.97 5.26
N LEU A 36 14.81 9.14 4.85
CA LEU A 36 15.48 10.05 3.95
C LEU A 36 16.49 10.91 4.70
N TRP A 37 17.55 11.29 4.01
CA TRP A 37 18.52 12.25 4.51
C TRP A 37 18.26 13.63 3.91
N LEU A 38 17.83 14.57 4.75
CA LEU A 38 17.61 15.94 4.37
C LEU A 38 18.76 16.85 4.82
N HIS A 39 19.12 17.79 3.99
CA HIS A 39 20.01 18.89 4.32
C HIS A 39 19.44 20.20 3.75
N GLN A 40 19.21 21.20 4.62
CA GLN A 40 18.61 22.48 4.26
C GLN A 40 17.30 22.36 3.42
N GLY A 41 16.46 21.39 3.73
CA GLY A 41 15.19 21.15 3.03
C GLY A 41 15.30 20.38 1.72
N GLU A 42 16.50 19.98 1.26
CA GLU A 42 16.72 19.16 0.08
C GLU A 42 17.03 17.69 0.45
N CYS A 43 16.57 16.74 -0.35
CA CYS A 43 16.91 15.33 -0.17
C CYS A 43 18.32 15.04 -0.70
N CYS A 44 19.24 14.67 0.19
CA CYS A 44 20.64 14.43 -0.13
C CYS A 44 21.06 12.96 -0.02
N GLY A 45 20.12 12.06 0.29
CA GLY A 45 20.40 10.64 0.40
C GLY A 45 19.39 9.86 1.22
N VAL A 46 19.78 8.67 1.63
CA VAL A 46 18.99 7.74 2.44
C VAL A 46 19.79 7.17 3.59
N LYS A 47 19.13 6.93 4.71
CA LYS A 47 19.62 6.12 5.84
C LYS A 47 19.18 4.68 5.61
N LEU A 48 20.12 3.74 5.59
CA LEU A 48 19.81 2.33 5.41
C LEU A 48 20.58 1.41 6.34
N ALA A 49 19.94 0.26 6.63
CA ALA A 49 20.60 -0.88 7.24
C ALA A 49 20.98 -1.88 6.13
N TYR A 50 22.26 -2.24 6.08
CA TYR A 50 22.83 -3.16 5.10
C TYR A 50 24.08 -3.84 5.69
N GLU A 51 24.24 -5.15 5.50
CA GLU A 51 25.39 -5.94 5.97
C GLU A 51 25.78 -5.66 7.44
N GLN A 52 24.80 -5.73 8.34
CA GLN A 52 24.98 -5.48 9.78
C GLN A 52 25.53 -4.08 10.11
N GLN A 53 25.28 -3.12 9.24
CA GLN A 53 25.62 -1.71 9.46
C GLN A 53 24.41 -0.82 9.18
N LEU A 54 24.30 0.25 9.96
CA LEU A 54 23.43 1.37 9.68
C LEU A 54 24.29 2.49 9.11
N GLN A 55 23.96 2.95 7.90
CA GLN A 55 24.79 3.89 7.16
C GLN A 55 23.95 4.88 6.36
N TRP A 56 24.58 5.99 5.98
CA TRP A 56 24.00 7.02 5.17
C TRP A 56 24.59 6.96 3.76
N VAL A 57 23.71 6.85 2.76
CA VAL A 57 24.10 6.85 1.36
C VAL A 57 23.76 8.20 0.74
N ARG A 58 24.76 8.92 0.31
CA ARG A 58 24.62 10.21 -0.37
C ARG A 58 24.18 10.00 -1.82
N ALA A 59 23.19 10.78 -2.27
CA ALA A 59 22.68 10.72 -3.62
C ALA A 59 22.30 12.11 -4.13
N LYS A 60 22.63 12.40 -5.39
CA LYS A 60 22.23 13.66 -6.06
C LYS A 60 20.73 13.74 -6.29
N ALA A 61 20.04 12.61 -6.36
CA ALA A 61 18.61 12.48 -6.41
C ALA A 61 18.20 11.13 -5.76
N VAL A 62 17.06 11.10 -5.12
CA VAL A 62 16.44 9.90 -4.57
C VAL A 62 15.11 9.66 -5.26
N VAL A 63 14.87 8.44 -5.72
CA VAL A 63 13.60 8.02 -6.31
C VAL A 63 12.95 6.99 -5.39
N LEU A 64 11.80 7.33 -4.84
CA LEU A 64 10.98 6.39 -4.09
C LEU A 64 10.16 5.54 -5.08
N ALA A 65 10.37 4.24 -5.07
CA ALA A 65 9.66 3.25 -5.88
C ALA A 65 9.26 2.04 -5.00
N THR A 66 8.78 2.34 -3.79
CA THR A 66 8.60 1.38 -2.68
C THR A 66 7.30 0.59 -2.77
N GLY A 67 6.45 0.86 -3.76
CA GLY A 67 5.12 0.27 -3.85
C GLY A 67 4.13 0.87 -2.86
N GLY A 68 2.97 0.24 -2.72
CA GLY A 68 1.87 0.74 -1.89
C GLY A 68 1.94 0.35 -0.42
N GLY A 69 0.81 0.52 0.27
CA GLY A 69 0.67 0.32 1.72
C GLY A 69 -0.43 -0.67 2.11
N GLY A 70 -0.71 -1.69 1.29
CA GLY A 70 -1.85 -2.60 1.56
C GLY A 70 -1.77 -3.36 2.87
N GLN A 71 -0.57 -3.52 3.47
CA GLN A 71 -0.39 -4.15 4.79
C GLN A 71 -0.93 -3.31 5.96
N ILE A 72 -1.36 -2.08 5.71
CA ILE A 72 -2.13 -1.25 6.66
C ILE A 72 -3.48 -1.89 6.99
N TYR A 73 -3.99 -2.77 6.14
CA TYR A 73 -5.25 -3.48 6.33
C TYR A 73 -4.99 -4.96 6.63
N SER A 74 -5.68 -5.50 7.63
CA SER A 74 -5.58 -6.94 7.98
C SER A 74 -6.05 -7.85 6.85
N GLN A 75 -6.88 -7.35 5.92
CA GLN A 75 -7.37 -8.05 4.76
C GLN A 75 -6.76 -7.44 3.50
N THR A 76 -5.69 -8.04 2.98
CA THR A 76 -4.98 -7.49 1.81
C THR A 76 -4.48 -8.59 0.87
N THR A 77 -4.40 -8.28 -0.42
CA THR A 77 -3.76 -9.13 -1.45
C THR A 77 -2.31 -8.74 -1.71
N ASN A 78 -1.81 -7.70 -1.04
CA ASN A 78 -0.47 -7.17 -1.25
C ASN A 78 0.58 -8.00 -0.51
N PRO A 79 1.82 -8.06 -1.02
CA PRO A 79 2.93 -8.74 -0.35
C PRO A 79 3.25 -8.11 1.02
N ALA A 80 3.90 -8.88 1.90
CA ALA A 80 4.22 -8.47 3.26
C ALA A 80 5.07 -7.19 3.36
N ALA A 81 5.83 -6.86 2.32
CA ALA A 81 6.65 -5.66 2.25
C ALA A 81 5.89 -4.38 1.81
N SER A 82 4.59 -4.46 1.52
CA SER A 82 3.78 -3.30 1.13
C SER A 82 3.27 -2.54 2.35
N THR A 83 4.16 -1.94 3.11
CA THR A 83 3.91 -1.29 4.42
C THR A 83 3.81 0.24 4.35
N GLY A 84 3.85 0.82 3.12
CA GLY A 84 3.72 2.27 2.93
C GLY A 84 4.99 3.05 3.26
N ASP A 85 6.15 2.41 3.27
CA ASP A 85 7.41 2.97 3.74
C ASP A 85 7.80 4.27 3.03
N GLY A 86 7.70 4.32 1.70
CA GLY A 86 8.02 5.53 0.95
C GLY A 86 7.12 6.71 1.29
N VAL A 87 5.82 6.47 1.50
CA VAL A 87 4.87 7.51 1.90
C VAL A 87 5.20 8.03 3.32
N ALA A 88 5.51 7.13 4.25
CA ALA A 88 5.89 7.50 5.61
C ALA A 88 7.22 8.28 5.65
N MET A 89 8.23 7.85 4.88
CA MET A 89 9.51 8.59 4.75
C MET A 89 9.32 9.97 4.13
N ALA A 90 8.52 10.07 3.07
CA ALA A 90 8.21 11.34 2.42
C ALA A 90 7.44 12.29 3.36
N TRP A 91 6.49 11.75 4.14
CA TRP A 91 5.80 12.51 5.18
C TRP A 91 6.75 13.08 6.23
N ARG A 92 7.67 12.27 6.75
CA ARG A 92 8.69 12.76 7.71
C ARG A 92 9.61 13.82 7.11
N ALA A 93 9.85 13.73 5.79
CA ALA A 93 10.57 14.74 5.01
C ALA A 93 9.74 16.00 4.70
N ASN A 94 8.50 16.08 5.16
CA ASN A 94 7.55 17.17 4.91
C ASN A 94 7.14 17.32 3.42
N ALA A 95 7.17 16.23 2.66
CA ALA A 95 6.61 16.20 1.31
C ALA A 95 5.07 16.27 1.37
N THR A 96 4.46 16.95 0.38
CA THR A 96 3.02 16.95 0.22
C THR A 96 2.52 15.55 -0.13
N LEU A 97 1.48 15.08 0.58
CA LEU A 97 0.77 13.85 0.26
C LEU A 97 -0.60 14.20 -0.34
N ARG A 98 -1.16 13.27 -1.14
CA ARG A 98 -2.43 13.50 -1.83
C ARG A 98 -3.31 12.26 -1.80
N ASP A 99 -4.63 12.47 -1.53
CA ASP A 99 -5.71 11.50 -1.73
C ASP A 99 -5.54 10.18 -0.97
N LEU A 100 -4.98 10.21 0.25
CA LEU A 100 -4.66 9.00 1.01
C LEU A 100 -5.89 8.18 1.40
N GLU A 101 -7.08 8.78 1.43
CA GLU A 101 -8.35 8.11 1.72
C GLU A 101 -8.80 7.17 0.60
N PHE A 102 -8.27 7.30 -0.62
CA PHE A 102 -8.68 6.47 -1.75
C PHE A 102 -7.88 5.18 -1.82
N VAL A 103 -8.45 4.13 -1.24
CA VAL A 103 -7.93 2.76 -1.31
C VAL A 103 -8.92 1.88 -2.05
N GLN A 104 -8.45 1.16 -3.05
CA GLN A 104 -9.27 0.23 -3.82
C GLN A 104 -9.29 -1.14 -3.12
N PHE A 105 -10.48 -1.60 -2.77
CA PHE A 105 -10.71 -2.97 -2.31
C PHE A 105 -11.10 -3.84 -3.52
N HIS A 106 -10.39 -4.96 -3.70
CA HIS A 106 -10.76 -5.92 -4.73
C HIS A 106 -11.78 -6.90 -4.17
N PRO A 107 -12.94 -7.10 -4.84
CA PRO A 107 -14.04 -7.87 -4.29
C PRO A 107 -13.75 -9.36 -4.12
N THR A 108 -12.86 -9.93 -4.94
CA THR A 108 -12.67 -11.38 -5.05
C THR A 108 -11.24 -11.80 -4.70
N ALA A 109 -10.89 -11.74 -3.41
CA ALA A 109 -9.68 -12.37 -2.88
C ALA A 109 -10.01 -13.75 -2.31
N LEU A 110 -9.21 -14.78 -2.68
CA LEU A 110 -9.36 -16.13 -2.12
C LEU A 110 -9.32 -16.07 -0.59
N THR A 111 -10.33 -16.65 0.05
CA THR A 111 -10.48 -16.63 1.50
C THR A 111 -10.65 -18.04 2.03
N LYS A 112 -9.56 -18.65 2.45
CA LYS A 112 -9.53 -19.97 3.12
C LYS A 112 -8.49 -19.96 4.23
N THR A 113 -8.83 -20.47 5.38
CA THR A 113 -7.93 -20.60 6.52
C THR A 113 -6.67 -21.36 6.12
N GLY A 114 -5.48 -20.80 6.43
CA GLY A 114 -4.18 -21.35 6.09
C GLY A 114 -3.72 -21.11 4.64
N ALA A 115 -4.56 -20.55 3.76
CA ALA A 115 -4.17 -20.16 2.41
C ALA A 115 -3.79 -18.67 2.35
N PRO A 116 -2.80 -18.26 1.52
CA PRO A 116 -2.54 -16.87 1.27
C PRO A 116 -3.72 -16.22 0.54
N ARG A 117 -4.02 -14.96 0.87
CA ARG A 117 -5.03 -14.19 0.13
C ARG A 117 -4.54 -13.91 -1.27
N PHE A 118 -5.06 -14.66 -2.20
CA PHE A 118 -4.71 -14.58 -3.60
C PHE A 118 -5.81 -13.88 -4.40
N LEU A 119 -5.41 -12.94 -5.25
CA LEU A 119 -6.34 -12.22 -6.11
C LEU A 119 -6.93 -13.14 -7.19
N ILE A 120 -8.24 -13.28 -7.20
CA ILE A 120 -8.97 -13.85 -8.35
C ILE A 120 -9.29 -12.69 -9.30
N SER A 121 -8.68 -12.69 -10.48
CA SER A 121 -8.77 -11.60 -11.44
C SER A 121 -10.22 -11.23 -11.77
N GLU A 122 -10.46 -9.93 -11.92
CA GLU A 122 -11.74 -9.39 -12.40
C GLU A 122 -12.18 -9.99 -13.75
N ALA A 123 -11.21 -10.35 -14.60
CA ALA A 123 -11.47 -11.00 -15.87
C ALA A 123 -12.31 -12.29 -15.72
N VAL A 124 -12.26 -12.95 -14.57
CA VAL A 124 -13.09 -14.16 -14.30
C VAL A 124 -14.59 -13.79 -14.26
N ARG A 125 -14.93 -12.67 -13.60
CA ARG A 125 -16.31 -12.14 -13.60
C ARG A 125 -16.71 -11.66 -15.00
N GLY A 126 -15.80 -10.99 -15.71
CA GLY A 126 -16.00 -10.58 -17.09
C GLY A 126 -16.19 -11.73 -18.09
N GLU A 127 -15.68 -12.94 -17.79
CA GLU A 127 -15.93 -14.15 -18.59
C GLU A 127 -17.25 -14.85 -18.21
N GLY A 128 -17.99 -14.34 -17.21
CA GLY A 128 -19.31 -14.83 -16.85
C GLY A 128 -19.39 -15.63 -15.54
N ALA A 129 -18.33 -15.65 -14.71
CA ALA A 129 -18.41 -16.28 -13.38
C ALA A 129 -19.43 -15.55 -12.50
N HIS A 130 -20.27 -16.32 -11.79
CA HIS A 130 -21.29 -15.77 -10.90
C HIS A 130 -20.73 -15.52 -9.49
N LEU A 131 -21.11 -14.40 -8.90
CA LEU A 131 -20.88 -14.11 -7.50
C LEU A 131 -22.10 -14.55 -6.69
N VAL A 132 -21.94 -15.54 -5.82
CA VAL A 132 -23.05 -16.16 -5.09
C VAL A 132 -22.78 -16.22 -3.59
N ASP A 133 -23.87 -16.27 -2.80
CA ASP A 133 -23.84 -16.56 -1.36
C ASP A 133 -23.66 -18.07 -1.07
N GLY A 134 -23.76 -18.48 0.19
CA GLY A 134 -23.67 -19.89 0.63
C GLY A 134 -24.79 -20.78 0.09
N PHE A 135 -25.91 -20.22 -0.37
CA PHE A 135 -27.05 -20.92 -0.92
C PHE A 135 -27.08 -20.94 -2.46
N GLY A 136 -26.12 -20.26 -3.10
CA GLY A 136 -26.06 -20.17 -4.56
C GLY A 136 -26.85 -19.00 -5.16
N HIS A 137 -27.36 -18.08 -4.36
CA HIS A 137 -28.09 -16.91 -4.82
C HIS A 137 -27.14 -15.80 -5.29
N ARG A 138 -27.42 -15.17 -6.45
CA ARG A 138 -26.65 -14.08 -7.04
C ARG A 138 -27.05 -12.73 -6.43
N PHE A 139 -26.67 -12.50 -5.20
CA PHE A 139 -27.08 -11.35 -4.37
C PHE A 139 -26.61 -9.98 -4.92
N ALA A 140 -25.58 -9.94 -5.77
CA ALA A 140 -24.99 -8.68 -6.24
C ALA A 140 -26.00 -7.81 -7.01
N PHE A 141 -27.02 -8.42 -7.65
CA PHE A 141 -28.10 -7.71 -8.34
C PHE A 141 -29.05 -6.95 -7.40
N GLU A 142 -29.06 -7.26 -6.12
CA GLU A 142 -29.83 -6.49 -5.12
C GLU A 142 -29.20 -5.11 -4.87
N TYR A 143 -27.91 -4.94 -5.22
CA TYR A 143 -27.14 -3.72 -4.97
C TYR A 143 -26.86 -2.90 -6.22
N HIS A 144 -26.83 -3.53 -7.39
CA HIS A 144 -26.56 -2.84 -8.67
C HIS A 144 -27.13 -3.65 -9.86
N PRO A 145 -27.70 -2.97 -10.88
CA PRO A 145 -28.29 -3.66 -12.04
C PRO A 145 -27.29 -4.49 -12.85
N ASP A 146 -26.00 -4.12 -12.85
CA ASP A 146 -24.94 -4.90 -13.50
C ASP A 146 -24.42 -6.05 -12.63
N GLY A 147 -24.95 -6.24 -11.41
CA GLY A 147 -24.58 -7.31 -10.49
C GLY A 147 -23.07 -7.37 -10.24
N GLU A 148 -22.48 -8.55 -10.47
CA GLU A 148 -21.05 -8.79 -10.29
C GLU A 148 -20.15 -8.08 -11.33
N LEU A 149 -20.69 -7.50 -12.39
CA LEU A 149 -19.96 -6.71 -13.39
C LEU A 149 -19.88 -5.22 -13.03
N ALA A 150 -20.57 -4.78 -11.99
CA ALA A 150 -20.46 -3.42 -11.48
C ALA A 150 -19.00 -3.06 -11.10
N PRO A 151 -18.65 -1.76 -10.99
CA PRO A 151 -17.33 -1.31 -10.53
C PRO A 151 -16.87 -1.97 -9.22
N ARG A 152 -15.57 -2.13 -9.05
CA ARG A 152 -14.98 -2.87 -7.90
C ARG A 152 -15.44 -2.38 -6.54
N ASP A 153 -15.53 -1.06 -6.38
CA ASP A 153 -15.99 -0.43 -5.15
C ASP A 153 -17.43 -0.81 -4.82
N ILE A 154 -18.32 -0.84 -5.83
CA ILE A 154 -19.72 -1.25 -5.68
C ILE A 154 -19.81 -2.73 -5.30
N VAL A 155 -19.10 -3.62 -6.04
CA VAL A 155 -19.15 -5.06 -5.75
C VAL A 155 -18.53 -5.36 -4.37
N SER A 156 -17.46 -4.67 -3.98
CA SER A 156 -16.86 -4.84 -2.65
C SER A 156 -17.83 -4.42 -1.53
N ARG A 157 -18.55 -3.30 -1.71
CA ARG A 157 -19.62 -2.87 -0.78
C ARG A 157 -20.81 -3.83 -0.76
N ALA A 158 -21.21 -4.35 -1.93
CA ALA A 158 -22.29 -5.35 -2.02
C ALA A 158 -21.95 -6.59 -1.18
N ILE A 159 -20.73 -7.13 -1.32
CA ILE A 159 -20.26 -8.28 -0.52
C ILE A 159 -20.22 -7.90 0.96
N PHE A 160 -19.64 -6.75 1.32
CA PHE A 160 -19.55 -6.29 2.69
C PHE A 160 -20.95 -6.18 3.33
N ASN A 161 -21.89 -5.52 2.66
CA ASN A 161 -23.26 -5.32 3.15
C ASN A 161 -24.03 -6.65 3.23
N HIS A 162 -23.81 -7.56 2.27
CA HIS A 162 -24.41 -8.89 2.31
C HIS A 162 -23.96 -9.67 3.54
N LEU A 163 -22.65 -9.72 3.79
CA LEU A 163 -22.08 -10.41 4.96
C LEU A 163 -22.49 -9.76 6.29
N GLN A 164 -22.73 -8.45 6.33
CA GLN A 164 -23.27 -7.78 7.52
C GLN A 164 -24.73 -8.17 7.83
N LYS A 165 -25.52 -8.41 6.80
CA LYS A 165 -26.94 -8.86 6.94
C LYS A 165 -27.03 -10.36 7.27
N HIS A 166 -26.02 -11.14 6.93
CA HIS A 166 -25.94 -12.59 7.11
C HIS A 166 -24.72 -12.96 7.97
N PRO A 167 -24.74 -12.68 9.30
CA PRO A 167 -23.58 -12.85 10.18
C PRO A 167 -23.10 -14.31 10.30
N ASP A 168 -23.94 -15.28 9.96
CA ASP A 168 -23.58 -16.70 9.91
C ASP A 168 -22.70 -17.03 8.69
N GLU A 169 -22.64 -16.15 7.69
CA GLU A 169 -21.79 -16.27 6.53
C GLU A 169 -20.49 -15.46 6.71
N SER A 170 -19.34 -16.11 6.67
CA SER A 170 -18.04 -15.44 6.79
C SER A 170 -17.41 -15.09 5.43
N ARG A 171 -18.04 -15.48 4.32
CA ARG A 171 -17.54 -15.35 2.94
C ARG A 171 -18.65 -15.56 1.93
N VAL A 172 -18.41 -15.10 0.71
CA VAL A 172 -19.21 -15.41 -0.47
C VAL A 172 -18.40 -16.26 -1.44
N TYR A 173 -18.98 -16.66 -2.58
CA TYR A 173 -18.33 -17.58 -3.50
C TYR A 173 -18.34 -17.04 -4.94
N LEU A 174 -17.26 -17.33 -5.67
CA LEU A 174 -17.17 -17.09 -7.10
C LEU A 174 -17.28 -18.42 -7.84
N ASP A 175 -18.35 -18.59 -8.61
CA ASP A 175 -18.69 -19.82 -9.31
C ASP A 175 -18.24 -19.77 -10.77
N LEU A 176 -17.23 -20.57 -11.12
CA LEU A 176 -16.69 -20.69 -12.47
C LEU A 176 -17.34 -21.83 -13.26
N ARG A 177 -18.17 -22.69 -12.62
CA ARG A 177 -18.78 -23.87 -13.24
C ARG A 177 -19.78 -23.51 -14.34
N VAL A 178 -20.24 -22.25 -14.37
CA VAL A 178 -21.15 -21.68 -15.37
C VAL A 178 -20.42 -21.28 -16.65
N ILE A 179 -19.08 -21.28 -16.66
CA ILE A 179 -18.26 -20.95 -17.83
C ILE A 179 -17.81 -22.27 -18.47
N GLU A 180 -17.71 -22.26 -19.81
CA GLU A 180 -17.22 -23.41 -20.58
C GLU A 180 -15.81 -23.80 -20.09
N PRO A 181 -15.58 -25.11 -19.72
CA PRO A 181 -14.35 -25.53 -19.06
C PRO A 181 -13.06 -25.28 -19.84
N ASP A 182 -13.06 -25.45 -21.15
CA ASP A 182 -11.86 -25.22 -21.98
C ASP A 182 -11.51 -23.74 -22.05
N ARG A 183 -12.51 -22.85 -22.00
CA ARG A 183 -12.32 -21.40 -21.89
C ARG A 183 -11.65 -21.05 -20.56
N VAL A 184 -12.09 -21.64 -19.46
CA VAL A 184 -11.47 -21.44 -18.13
C VAL A 184 -10.01 -21.94 -18.13
N ARG A 185 -9.74 -23.12 -18.70
CA ARG A 185 -8.38 -23.69 -18.82
C ARG A 185 -7.45 -22.78 -19.63
N TYR A 186 -7.93 -22.25 -20.73
CA TYR A 186 -7.16 -21.36 -21.60
C TYR A 186 -6.88 -19.99 -20.96
N ARG A 187 -7.90 -19.38 -20.35
CA ARG A 187 -7.83 -18.00 -19.85
C ARG A 187 -7.16 -17.89 -18.48
N PHE A 188 -7.34 -18.88 -17.60
CA PHE A 188 -7.02 -18.77 -16.16
C PHE A 188 -6.18 -19.92 -15.60
N PRO A 189 -5.12 -20.38 -16.28
CA PRO A 189 -4.35 -21.56 -15.85
C PRO A 189 -3.69 -21.36 -14.47
N ASN A 190 -3.27 -20.13 -14.12
CA ASN A 190 -2.69 -19.86 -12.81
C ASN A 190 -3.73 -19.83 -11.69
N ILE A 191 -4.94 -19.33 -11.96
CA ILE A 191 -6.03 -19.33 -10.98
C ILE A 191 -6.38 -20.78 -10.63
N ILE A 192 -6.58 -21.65 -11.63
CA ILE A 192 -6.82 -23.08 -11.44
C ILE A 192 -5.73 -23.70 -10.55
N ARG A 193 -4.45 -23.54 -10.95
CA ARG A 193 -3.31 -24.08 -10.22
C ARG A 193 -3.22 -23.58 -8.78
N LYS A 194 -3.46 -22.29 -8.54
CA LYS A 194 -3.36 -21.69 -7.20
C LYS A 194 -4.52 -22.09 -6.31
N CYS A 195 -5.74 -22.14 -6.83
CA CYS A 195 -6.91 -22.64 -6.08
C CYS A 195 -6.69 -24.09 -5.66
N GLN A 196 -6.20 -24.95 -6.56
CA GLN A 196 -5.88 -26.33 -6.24
C GLN A 196 -4.75 -26.42 -5.21
N LYS A 197 -3.62 -25.69 -5.43
CA LYS A 197 -2.43 -25.77 -4.58
C LYS A 197 -2.67 -25.28 -3.15
N TRP A 198 -3.34 -24.15 -2.99
CA TRP A 198 -3.44 -23.47 -1.69
C TRP A 198 -4.76 -23.69 -0.99
N ALA A 199 -5.81 -23.95 -1.73
CA ALA A 199 -7.14 -24.17 -1.17
C ALA A 199 -7.67 -25.59 -1.36
N GLY A 200 -7.01 -26.44 -2.15
CA GLY A 200 -7.50 -27.78 -2.49
C GLY A 200 -8.80 -27.76 -3.29
N ILE A 201 -9.07 -26.64 -4.01
CA ILE A 201 -10.33 -26.43 -4.74
C ILE A 201 -10.13 -26.75 -6.22
N ASP A 202 -10.89 -27.71 -6.71
CA ASP A 202 -11.13 -27.92 -8.13
C ASP A 202 -12.23 -26.96 -8.57
N VAL A 203 -11.85 -25.89 -9.31
CA VAL A 203 -12.77 -24.82 -9.74
C VAL A 203 -13.87 -25.29 -10.69
N PHE A 204 -13.73 -26.50 -11.26
CA PHE A 204 -14.75 -27.13 -12.10
C PHE A 204 -15.81 -27.90 -11.29
N LYS A 205 -15.54 -28.16 -10.00
CA LYS A 205 -16.43 -28.94 -9.12
C LYS A 205 -17.02 -28.11 -7.98
N ALA A 206 -16.30 -27.10 -7.52
CA ALA A 206 -16.71 -26.29 -6.39
C ALA A 206 -16.43 -24.79 -6.64
N PRO A 207 -17.28 -23.88 -6.13
CA PRO A 207 -17.05 -22.45 -6.24
C PRO A 207 -15.89 -22.01 -5.32
N ILE A 208 -15.23 -20.91 -5.67
CA ILE A 208 -14.09 -20.38 -4.95
C ILE A 208 -14.58 -19.46 -3.82
N PRO A 209 -14.24 -19.71 -2.55
CA PRO A 209 -14.58 -18.82 -1.45
C PRO A 209 -13.78 -17.51 -1.56
N VAL A 210 -14.47 -16.38 -1.51
CA VAL A 210 -13.89 -15.04 -1.69
C VAL A 210 -14.45 -14.04 -0.70
N THR A 211 -13.61 -13.04 -0.36
CA THR A 211 -14.03 -11.82 0.35
C THR A 211 -13.28 -10.62 -0.23
N PRO A 212 -13.76 -9.39 -0.02
CA PRO A 212 -13.01 -8.21 -0.38
C PRO A 212 -11.69 -8.09 0.40
N ALA A 213 -10.69 -7.49 -0.24
CA ALA A 213 -9.41 -7.20 0.40
C ALA A 213 -8.78 -5.92 -0.20
N ALA A 214 -8.00 -5.19 0.59
CA ALA A 214 -7.22 -4.07 0.10
C ALA A 214 -6.27 -4.53 -1.01
N HIS A 215 -6.23 -3.77 -2.11
CA HIS A 215 -5.55 -4.20 -3.33
C HIS A 215 -4.65 -3.14 -3.94
N TYR A 216 -5.09 -1.88 -3.98
CA TYR A 216 -4.33 -0.79 -4.57
C TYR A 216 -4.61 0.54 -3.86
N TRP A 217 -3.56 1.33 -3.64
CA TRP A 217 -3.66 2.64 -3.03
C TRP A 217 -3.51 3.73 -4.09
N MET A 218 -4.59 4.51 -4.38
CA MET A 218 -4.57 5.59 -5.37
C MET A 218 -3.89 6.85 -4.84
N GLY A 219 -3.96 7.06 -3.54
CA GLY A 219 -3.25 8.12 -2.86
C GLY A 219 -1.75 7.82 -2.68
N GLY A 220 -1.00 8.84 -2.22
CA GLY A 220 0.43 8.70 -1.98
C GLY A 220 1.15 10.05 -1.98
N ILE A 221 2.42 10.03 -2.34
CA ILE A 221 3.27 11.23 -2.44
C ILE A 221 2.84 12.04 -3.66
N ALA A 222 2.46 13.29 -3.47
CA ALA A 222 2.07 14.17 -4.57
C ALA A 222 3.27 14.41 -5.50
N THR A 223 3.09 14.17 -6.79
CA THR A 223 4.11 14.37 -7.82
C THR A 223 3.55 15.18 -8.98
N ASP A 224 4.46 15.85 -9.70
CA ASP A 224 4.19 16.43 -10.99
C ASP A 224 4.34 15.43 -12.15
N LEU A 225 4.17 15.88 -13.38
CA LEU A 225 4.31 15.05 -14.59
C LEU A 225 5.73 14.51 -14.83
N THR A 226 6.73 15.06 -14.14
CA THR A 226 8.13 14.61 -14.19
C THR A 226 8.51 13.71 -13.02
N SER A 227 7.52 13.29 -12.23
CA SER A 227 7.67 12.48 -11.02
C SER A 227 8.38 13.20 -9.85
N GLN A 228 8.54 14.53 -9.91
CA GLN A 228 9.17 15.31 -8.85
C GLN A 228 8.16 15.55 -7.72
N THR A 229 8.61 15.41 -6.47
CA THR A 229 7.83 15.74 -5.28
C THR A 229 8.01 17.23 -4.92
N THR A 230 7.34 17.68 -3.85
CA THR A 230 7.54 19.03 -3.30
C THR A 230 8.90 19.23 -2.63
N ILE A 231 9.64 18.15 -2.37
CA ILE A 231 11.00 18.20 -1.80
C ILE A 231 12.03 18.17 -2.94
N PRO A 232 12.92 19.15 -3.05
CA PRO A 232 13.96 19.16 -4.06
C PRO A 232 14.80 17.87 -4.02
N ARG A 233 15.15 17.32 -5.19
CA ARG A 233 15.94 16.10 -5.38
C ARG A 233 15.22 14.81 -4.96
N LEU A 234 13.95 14.87 -4.51
CA LEU A 234 13.14 13.71 -4.18
C LEU A 234 12.08 13.50 -5.27
N TYR A 235 12.01 12.28 -5.77
CA TYR A 235 11.09 11.82 -6.80
C TYR A 235 10.30 10.61 -6.28
N ALA A 236 9.10 10.38 -6.81
CA ALA A 236 8.33 9.20 -6.50
C ALA A 236 7.64 8.65 -7.76
N VAL A 237 7.61 7.32 -7.91
CA VAL A 237 7.01 6.62 -9.06
C VAL A 237 6.30 5.35 -8.63
N GLY A 238 5.30 4.94 -9.40
CA GLY A 238 4.47 3.76 -9.08
C GLY A 238 3.54 4.00 -7.91
N GLU A 239 3.08 2.94 -7.26
CA GLU A 239 1.98 3.00 -6.29
C GLU A 239 2.23 3.84 -5.03
N ASN A 240 3.47 4.19 -4.70
CA ASN A 240 3.75 5.15 -3.61
C ASN A 240 3.59 6.62 -4.03
N ALA A 241 3.48 6.89 -5.34
CA ALA A 241 3.21 8.22 -5.87
C ALA A 241 1.71 8.41 -6.11
N SER A 242 1.20 9.62 -5.86
CA SER A 242 -0.10 10.06 -6.32
C SER A 242 0.08 11.01 -7.50
N THR A 243 -0.05 10.48 -8.72
CA THR A 243 0.05 11.25 -9.97
C THR A 243 -1.27 11.94 -10.34
N GLY A 244 -2.38 11.49 -9.73
CA GLY A 244 -3.75 11.91 -10.05
C GLY A 244 -4.42 11.07 -11.15
N VAL A 245 -3.66 10.25 -11.89
CA VAL A 245 -4.17 9.47 -13.05
C VAL A 245 -5.27 8.47 -12.69
N HIS A 246 -5.34 8.03 -11.46
CA HIS A 246 -6.30 7.03 -10.99
C HIS A 246 -7.57 7.64 -10.39
N GLY A 247 -7.56 8.92 -10.05
CA GLY A 247 -8.70 9.55 -9.37
C GLY A 247 -9.08 8.79 -8.10
N ALA A 248 -10.38 8.69 -7.84
CA ALA A 248 -10.94 8.03 -6.66
C ALA A 248 -11.07 6.50 -6.79
N ASN A 249 -10.91 5.94 -8.01
CA ASN A 249 -11.06 4.50 -8.26
C ASN A 249 -10.32 4.09 -9.54
N ARG A 250 -9.23 3.37 -9.40
CA ARG A 250 -8.34 2.98 -10.49
C ARG A 250 -8.99 1.99 -11.45
N LEU A 251 -8.82 2.22 -12.75
CA LEU A 251 -9.17 1.25 -13.79
C LEU A 251 -8.23 0.05 -13.76
N ALA A 252 -8.78 -1.12 -14.08
CA ALA A 252 -8.00 -2.36 -14.15
C ALA A 252 -6.79 -2.21 -15.09
N SER A 253 -5.63 -2.78 -14.70
CA SER A 253 -4.35 -2.78 -15.43
C SER A 253 -3.62 -1.43 -15.52
N ASN A 254 -4.22 -0.29 -15.18
CA ASN A 254 -3.57 1.02 -15.30
C ASN A 254 -2.38 1.21 -14.37
N SER A 255 -2.30 0.48 -13.24
CA SER A 255 -1.15 0.57 -12.34
C SER A 255 0.19 0.19 -12.99
N LEU A 256 0.21 -0.84 -13.85
CA LEU A 256 1.41 -1.21 -14.59
C LEU A 256 1.80 -0.15 -15.63
N LEU A 257 0.80 0.45 -16.30
CA LEU A 257 1.04 1.52 -17.27
C LEU A 257 1.61 2.76 -16.59
N GLU A 258 1.07 3.15 -15.44
CA GLU A 258 1.60 4.25 -14.63
C GLU A 258 3.07 4.02 -14.27
N CYS A 259 3.42 2.85 -13.74
CA CYS A 259 4.81 2.52 -13.41
C CYS A 259 5.75 2.66 -14.63
N LEU A 260 5.32 2.20 -15.80
CA LEU A 260 6.14 2.27 -17.02
C LEU A 260 6.27 3.70 -17.53
N VAL A 261 5.18 4.46 -17.59
CA VAL A 261 5.16 5.83 -18.14
C VAL A 261 5.95 6.77 -17.24
N PHE A 262 5.62 6.84 -15.95
CA PHE A 262 6.30 7.74 -15.01
C PHE A 262 7.72 7.29 -14.70
N GLY A 263 8.00 5.99 -14.65
CA GLY A 263 9.38 5.50 -14.56
C GLY A 263 10.22 5.90 -15.78
N ALA A 264 9.65 5.92 -16.98
CA ALA A 264 10.33 6.37 -18.18
C ALA A 264 10.63 7.88 -18.20
N GLN A 265 9.86 8.72 -17.50
CA GLN A 265 10.13 10.16 -17.39
C GLN A 265 11.47 10.45 -16.69
N LEU A 266 11.91 9.55 -15.79
CA LEU A 266 13.18 9.71 -15.09
C LEU A 266 14.41 9.66 -16.01
N LYS A 267 14.27 9.25 -17.27
CA LYS A 267 15.37 9.30 -18.27
C LYS A 267 15.88 10.73 -18.50
N SER A 268 15.04 11.74 -18.30
CA SER A 268 15.37 13.15 -18.45
C SER A 268 15.90 13.79 -17.17
N LEU A 269 16.02 13.03 -16.09
CA LEU A 269 16.51 13.51 -14.81
C LEU A 269 17.97 13.94 -14.92
N ALA A 270 18.23 15.24 -14.67
CA ALA A 270 19.56 15.85 -14.65
C ALA A 270 19.85 16.36 -13.22
N PRO A 271 20.29 15.50 -12.29
CA PRO A 271 20.47 15.92 -10.91
C PRO A 271 21.63 16.88 -10.75
N LYS A 272 21.37 18.01 -10.07
CA LYS A 272 22.39 19.02 -9.72
C LYS A 272 23.43 18.39 -8.77
N PRO A 273 24.68 18.91 -8.75
CA PRO A 273 25.67 18.52 -7.73
C PRO A 273 25.11 18.63 -6.32
N LEU A 274 25.55 17.75 -5.42
CA LEU A 274 25.17 17.85 -4.01
C LEU A 274 25.69 19.16 -3.41
N PRO A 275 24.99 19.76 -2.43
CA PRO A 275 25.56 20.82 -1.61
C PRO A 275 26.85 20.32 -0.92
N ASP A 276 27.69 21.26 -0.53
CA ASP A 276 28.90 20.93 0.21
C ASP A 276 28.52 20.53 1.65
N ILE A 277 28.37 19.23 1.85
CA ILE A 277 28.08 18.62 3.15
C ILE A 277 29.35 17.95 3.64
N PRO A 278 29.97 18.42 4.75
CA PRO A 278 31.15 17.76 5.31
C PRO A 278 30.88 16.25 5.52
N ARG A 279 31.89 15.43 5.19
CA ARG A 279 31.80 13.99 5.43
C ARG A 279 32.12 13.68 6.88
N ASN A 280 31.25 12.91 7.52
CA ASN A 280 31.52 12.30 8.80
C ASN A 280 32.02 10.86 8.56
N THR A 281 33.26 10.57 8.95
CA THR A 281 33.86 9.24 8.82
C THR A 281 33.84 8.46 10.13
N THR A 282 33.14 8.97 11.13
CA THR A 282 33.04 8.33 12.46
C THR A 282 32.34 6.98 12.34
N GLN A 283 32.89 5.99 13.00
CA GLN A 283 32.28 4.68 13.18
C GLN A 283 31.96 4.47 14.66
N ALA A 284 30.80 3.92 14.94
CA ALA A 284 30.36 3.61 16.28
C ALA A 284 29.69 2.24 16.32
N LEU A 285 29.57 1.65 17.51
CA LEU A 285 28.79 0.42 17.71
C LEU A 285 27.40 0.80 18.22
N LEU A 286 26.38 0.25 17.61
CA LEU A 286 25.00 0.33 18.04
C LEU A 286 24.61 -0.99 18.71
N ALA A 287 24.55 -0.99 20.02
CA ALA A 287 24.03 -2.11 20.81
C ALA A 287 22.63 -1.74 21.31
N PRO A 288 21.69 -2.69 21.37
CA PRO A 288 20.37 -2.41 21.91
C PRO A 288 20.48 -2.06 23.40
N GLY A 289 19.59 -1.16 23.83
CA GLY A 289 19.38 -0.88 25.24
C GLY A 289 18.71 -2.06 25.97
N PRO A 290 18.48 -1.93 27.28
CA PRO A 290 17.74 -2.92 28.05
C PRO A 290 16.32 -3.10 27.46
N ALA A 291 15.70 -4.25 27.73
CA ALA A 291 14.33 -4.57 27.31
C ALA A 291 14.11 -4.71 25.79
N LEU A 292 15.12 -5.18 25.02
CA LEU A 292 14.96 -5.44 23.58
C LEU A 292 13.85 -6.45 23.30
N ASP A 293 13.75 -7.55 24.05
CA ASP A 293 12.74 -8.60 23.83
C ASP A 293 11.32 -8.06 24.02
N THR A 294 11.08 -7.30 25.09
CA THR A 294 9.78 -6.65 25.31
C THR A 294 9.44 -5.61 24.24
N THR A 295 10.44 -4.94 23.70
CA THR A 295 10.27 -4.04 22.55
C THR A 295 9.86 -4.82 21.29
N ILE A 296 10.50 -5.94 21.00
CA ILE A 296 10.16 -6.81 19.86
C ILE A 296 8.73 -7.34 19.98
N ASP A 297 8.33 -7.80 21.16
CA ASP A 297 6.97 -8.28 21.44
C ASP A 297 5.93 -7.17 21.22
N TRP A 298 6.21 -5.96 21.72
CA TRP A 298 5.35 -4.80 21.51
C TRP A 298 5.19 -4.48 20.02
N LEU A 299 6.30 -4.44 19.28
CA LEU A 299 6.30 -4.15 17.84
C LEU A 299 5.50 -5.21 17.04
N ALA A 300 5.71 -6.49 17.31
CA ALA A 300 5.04 -7.59 16.62
C ALA A 300 3.51 -7.58 16.88
N HIS A 301 3.11 -7.32 18.13
CA HIS A 301 1.72 -7.18 18.52
C HIS A 301 1.06 -6.00 17.79
N HIS A 302 1.65 -4.82 17.85
CA HIS A 302 1.04 -3.60 17.31
C HIS A 302 1.04 -3.57 15.78
N ARG A 303 2.04 -4.16 15.12
CA ARG A 303 2.02 -4.35 13.66
C ARG A 303 0.75 -5.08 13.21
N THR A 304 0.29 -6.07 13.97
CA THR A 304 -0.95 -6.81 13.69
C THR A 304 -2.19 -6.01 14.09
N ALA A 305 -2.16 -5.39 15.27
CA ALA A 305 -3.28 -4.63 15.82
C ALA A 305 -3.64 -3.39 14.96
N ILE A 306 -2.65 -2.69 14.41
CA ILE A 306 -2.85 -1.58 13.49
C ILE A 306 -3.68 -2.03 12.28
N GLY A 307 -3.30 -3.15 11.66
CA GLY A 307 -4.02 -3.67 10.50
C GLY A 307 -5.48 -4.03 10.79
N GLN A 308 -5.76 -4.55 11.98
CA GLN A 308 -7.12 -4.86 12.43
C GLN A 308 -7.93 -3.58 12.69
N LEU A 309 -7.34 -2.61 13.38
CA LEU A 309 -7.96 -1.33 13.71
C LEU A 309 -8.34 -0.56 12.43
N VAL A 310 -7.43 -0.45 11.47
CA VAL A 310 -7.68 0.27 10.22
C VAL A 310 -8.70 -0.45 9.34
N TRP A 311 -8.67 -1.79 9.30
CA TRP A 311 -9.70 -2.56 8.59
C TRP A 311 -11.11 -2.29 9.14
N GLN A 312 -11.26 -2.22 10.45
CA GLN A 312 -12.54 -2.00 11.11
C GLN A 312 -13.04 -0.55 10.99
N SER A 313 -12.13 0.44 11.05
CA SER A 313 -12.50 1.87 11.12
C SER A 313 -12.47 2.60 9.79
N ALA A 314 -11.51 2.27 8.91
CA ALA A 314 -11.29 2.93 7.63
C ALA A 314 -11.22 1.94 6.44
N GLY A 315 -11.89 0.79 6.57
CA GLY A 315 -12.04 -0.21 5.54
C GLY A 315 -13.05 0.18 4.45
N ILE A 316 -13.92 -0.76 4.08
CA ILE A 316 -14.87 -0.62 2.97
C ILE A 316 -15.98 0.38 3.31
N SER A 317 -16.53 0.34 4.53
CA SER A 317 -17.51 1.29 5.03
C SER A 317 -16.91 2.04 6.22
N ARG A 318 -17.02 3.36 6.23
CA ARG A 318 -16.38 4.26 7.17
C ARG A 318 -17.41 5.15 7.83
N GLU A 319 -17.20 5.50 9.10
CA GLU A 319 -18.05 6.39 9.86
C GLU A 319 -17.19 7.24 10.81
N ALA A 320 -17.54 8.54 10.99
CA ALA A 320 -16.76 9.48 11.78
C ALA A 320 -16.42 8.94 13.17
N ASN A 321 -17.41 8.50 13.95
CA ASN A 321 -17.22 8.06 15.34
C ASN A 321 -16.23 6.87 15.44
N GLN A 322 -16.26 5.93 14.49
CA GLN A 322 -15.32 4.80 14.48
C GLN A 322 -13.90 5.26 14.11
N MET A 323 -13.78 6.19 13.16
CA MET A 323 -12.50 6.76 12.74
C MET A 323 -11.87 7.63 13.83
N ASP A 324 -12.67 8.43 14.57
CA ASP A 324 -12.19 9.25 15.69
C ASP A 324 -11.64 8.38 16.83
N LYS A 325 -12.34 7.30 17.20
CA LYS A 325 -11.85 6.32 18.19
C LYS A 325 -10.57 5.66 17.76
N ALA A 326 -10.46 5.31 16.45
CA ALA A 326 -9.24 4.72 15.90
C ALA A 326 -8.07 5.71 15.93
N LEU A 327 -8.29 6.99 15.64
CA LEU A 327 -7.25 8.01 15.79
C LEU A 327 -6.74 8.14 17.22
N GLN A 328 -7.63 8.17 18.20
CA GLN A 328 -7.25 8.21 19.62
C GLN A 328 -6.37 7.00 20.00
N GLN A 329 -6.74 5.81 19.51
CA GLN A 329 -5.95 4.60 19.75
C GLN A 329 -4.58 4.66 19.07
N LEU A 330 -4.52 5.15 17.84
CA LEU A 330 -3.23 5.31 17.10
C LEU A 330 -2.34 6.37 17.77
N GLU A 331 -2.89 7.45 18.29
CA GLU A 331 -2.16 8.48 19.03
C GLU A 331 -1.57 7.91 20.34
N GLN A 332 -2.33 7.08 21.05
CA GLN A 332 -1.82 6.37 22.22
C GLN A 332 -0.65 5.44 21.81
N TRP A 333 -0.81 4.59 20.79
CA TRP A 333 0.23 3.70 20.32
C TRP A 333 1.46 4.43 19.77
N GLN A 334 1.26 5.60 19.17
CA GLN A 334 2.37 6.45 18.72
C GLN A 334 3.19 6.95 19.92
N THR A 335 2.52 7.38 20.99
CA THR A 335 3.17 7.82 22.24
C THR A 335 3.95 6.68 22.91
N GLU A 336 3.34 5.49 22.97
CA GLU A 336 4.00 4.28 23.48
C GLU A 336 5.25 3.92 22.62
N PHE A 337 5.11 3.96 21.28
CA PHE A 337 6.21 3.68 20.34
C PHE A 337 7.38 4.67 20.53
N GLU A 338 7.09 5.95 20.69
CA GLU A 338 8.11 7.00 20.94
C GLU A 338 8.80 6.83 22.28
N GLY A 339 8.13 6.24 23.26
CA GLY A 339 8.67 5.88 24.57
C GLY A 339 9.56 4.62 24.58
N LEU A 340 9.56 3.81 23.52
CA LEU A 340 10.37 2.59 23.47
C LEU A 340 11.86 2.95 23.47
N PRO A 341 12.71 2.25 24.29
CA PRO A 341 14.15 2.53 24.37
C PRO A 341 14.86 2.46 23.01
N LEU A 342 14.48 1.49 22.17
CA LEU A 342 15.02 1.36 20.81
C LEU A 342 14.66 2.56 19.92
N THR A 343 13.43 3.08 20.03
CA THR A 343 13.00 4.26 19.27
C THR A 343 13.81 5.49 19.65
N GLN A 344 13.94 5.77 20.94
CA GLN A 344 14.74 6.89 21.45
C GLN A 344 16.20 6.80 21.01
N GLN A 345 16.76 5.59 21.02
CA GLN A 345 18.12 5.35 20.57
C GLN A 345 18.29 5.60 19.07
N LEU A 346 17.39 5.07 18.22
CA LEU A 346 17.47 5.20 16.77
C LEU A 346 17.19 6.63 16.28
N ASP A 347 16.32 7.36 16.96
CA ASP A 347 16.02 8.77 16.64
C ASP A 347 17.13 9.71 17.12
N GLY A 348 17.91 9.33 18.16
CA GLY A 348 19.07 10.07 18.66
C GLY A 348 20.36 9.87 17.87
N LEU A 349 20.38 9.04 16.81
CA LEU A 349 21.61 8.77 16.06
C LEU A 349 22.07 9.97 15.26
N ALA A 350 23.39 10.26 15.36
CA ALA A 350 24.00 11.34 14.59
C ALA A 350 23.99 11.05 13.08
N THR A 351 23.74 12.10 12.31
CA THR A 351 23.71 12.02 10.85
C THR A 351 25.10 11.75 10.27
N ASP A 352 25.15 10.95 9.20
CA ASP A 352 26.35 10.60 8.42
C ASP A 352 27.42 9.84 9.25
N VAL A 353 27.01 9.22 10.36
CA VAL A 353 27.84 8.30 11.15
C VAL A 353 27.49 6.86 10.75
N THR A 354 28.50 6.02 10.55
CA THR A 354 28.27 4.59 10.31
C THR A 354 28.23 3.85 11.66
N TYR A 355 27.14 3.12 11.88
CA TYR A 355 26.97 2.32 13.10
C TYR A 355 27.03 0.83 12.74
N GLY A 356 28.02 0.10 13.29
CA GLY A 356 28.00 -1.37 13.29
C GLY A 356 26.90 -1.87 14.22
N LEU A 357 26.08 -2.81 13.77
CA LEU A 357 25.03 -3.40 14.60
C LEU A 357 25.62 -4.54 15.44
N SER A 358 25.30 -4.55 16.73
CA SER A 358 25.67 -5.68 17.60
C SER A 358 24.91 -6.95 17.17
N ALA A 359 25.38 -8.13 17.58
CA ALA A 359 24.74 -9.41 17.28
C ALA A 359 23.27 -9.50 17.76
N GLN A 360 22.91 -8.73 18.76
CA GLN A 360 21.56 -8.69 19.33
C GLN A 360 20.61 -7.78 18.53
N LEU A 361 21.13 -6.75 17.84
CA LEU A 361 20.33 -5.81 17.05
C LEU A 361 20.42 -6.19 15.56
N THR A 362 19.50 -6.99 15.09
CA THR A 362 19.52 -7.51 13.72
C THR A 362 18.80 -6.57 12.73
N VAL A 363 19.05 -6.76 11.44
CA VAL A 363 18.31 -6.05 10.37
C VAL A 363 16.82 -6.39 10.42
N GLU A 364 16.46 -7.61 10.85
CA GLU A 364 15.06 -8.03 11.03
C GLU A 364 14.38 -7.25 12.15
N THR A 365 15.06 -7.01 13.26
CA THR A 365 14.55 -6.15 14.35
C THR A 365 14.33 -4.71 13.86
N LEU A 366 15.32 -4.17 13.14
CA LEU A 366 15.18 -2.84 12.52
C LEU A 366 14.05 -2.77 11.50
N ARG A 367 13.82 -3.86 10.73
CA ARG A 367 12.69 -3.95 9.80
C ARG A 367 11.37 -3.91 10.55
N LEU A 368 11.19 -4.73 11.58
CA LEU A 368 9.98 -4.75 12.39
C LEU A 368 9.69 -3.37 13.01
N TRP A 369 10.73 -2.71 13.54
CA TRP A 369 10.63 -1.36 14.08
C TRP A 369 10.22 -0.35 13.01
N THR A 370 10.89 -0.34 11.84
CA THR A 370 10.63 0.59 10.74
C THR A 370 9.22 0.39 10.17
N GLU A 371 8.82 -0.87 9.91
CA GLU A 371 7.50 -1.19 9.38
C GLU A 371 6.40 -0.77 10.38
N THR A 372 6.57 -1.01 11.68
CA THR A 372 5.59 -0.59 12.70
C THR A 372 5.49 0.93 12.79
N ARG A 373 6.62 1.65 12.79
CA ARG A 373 6.66 3.11 12.71
C ARG A 373 5.91 3.65 11.51
N ASN A 374 6.17 3.08 10.35
CA ASN A 374 5.56 3.51 9.09
C ASN A 374 4.07 3.20 9.05
N LEU A 375 3.65 2.02 9.52
CA LEU A 375 2.23 1.65 9.62
C LEU A 375 1.46 2.59 10.56
N LEU A 376 1.99 2.94 11.74
CA LEU A 376 1.39 3.93 12.65
C LEU A 376 1.20 5.28 11.94
N THR A 377 2.25 5.76 11.28
CA THR A 377 2.23 7.02 10.54
C THR A 377 1.16 6.99 9.45
N VAL A 378 1.20 5.99 8.56
CA VAL A 378 0.32 5.93 7.39
C VAL A 378 -1.13 5.65 7.78
N ALA A 379 -1.38 4.81 8.79
CA ALA A 379 -2.72 4.56 9.33
C ALA A 379 -3.36 5.86 9.82
N THR A 380 -2.62 6.64 10.61
CA THR A 380 -3.08 7.96 11.10
C THR A 380 -3.42 8.90 9.94
N LEU A 381 -2.58 8.96 8.92
CA LEU A 381 -2.77 9.85 7.76
C LEU A 381 -3.97 9.44 6.91
N ILE A 382 -4.18 8.15 6.67
CA ILE A 382 -5.35 7.63 5.93
C ILE A 382 -6.63 7.99 6.67
N ILE A 383 -6.69 7.77 7.99
CA ILE A 383 -7.89 8.05 8.77
C ILE A 383 -8.16 9.55 8.83
N LYS A 384 -7.13 10.39 9.02
CA LYS A 384 -7.27 11.86 8.98
C LYS A 384 -7.81 12.34 7.63
N SER A 385 -7.27 11.82 6.50
CA SER A 385 -7.78 12.15 5.16
C SER A 385 -9.22 11.68 4.96
N ALA A 386 -9.56 10.49 5.45
CA ALA A 386 -10.91 9.94 5.36
C ALA A 386 -11.94 10.70 6.22
N LEU A 387 -11.56 11.18 7.39
CA LEU A 387 -12.40 12.07 8.22
C LEU A 387 -12.60 13.43 7.57
N PHE A 388 -11.53 13.99 7.00
CA PHE A 388 -11.55 15.30 6.37
C PHE A 388 -12.50 15.35 5.16
N ARG A 389 -12.56 14.27 4.33
CA ARG A 389 -13.46 14.19 3.18
C ARG A 389 -14.87 13.76 3.61
N THR A 390 -15.82 14.70 3.55
CA THR A 390 -17.21 14.49 3.96
C THR A 390 -18.14 14.22 2.78
N GLU A 391 -17.80 13.19 1.99
CA GLU A 391 -18.59 12.66 0.87
C GLU A 391 -18.28 11.17 0.70
N SER A 392 -18.95 10.50 -0.26
CA SER A 392 -18.57 9.19 -0.77
C SER A 392 -18.23 9.27 -2.25
N ARG A 393 -17.02 8.72 -2.62
CA ARG A 393 -16.53 8.73 -4.00
C ARG A 393 -15.57 7.55 -4.22
N GLY A 394 -15.81 6.72 -5.24
CA GLY A 394 -14.93 5.60 -5.60
C GLY A 394 -14.60 4.69 -4.41
N GLY A 395 -13.31 4.52 -4.11
CA GLY A 395 -12.82 3.70 -2.99
C GLY A 395 -13.07 4.28 -1.59
N HIS A 396 -13.52 5.52 -1.47
CA HIS A 396 -13.86 6.16 -0.20
C HIS A 396 -15.38 6.19 -0.02
N TYR A 397 -15.90 5.37 0.89
CA TYR A 397 -17.31 5.33 1.23
C TYR A 397 -17.56 5.66 2.71
N ARG A 398 -18.35 6.70 2.95
CA ARG A 398 -18.78 7.20 4.26
C ARG A 398 -20.26 6.88 4.46
N SER A 399 -20.59 6.04 5.45
CA SER A 399 -22.00 5.74 5.77
C SER A 399 -22.77 6.96 6.30
N ASP A 400 -22.07 7.87 6.95
CA ASP A 400 -22.59 9.16 7.43
C ASP A 400 -22.65 10.25 6.32
N TYR A 401 -21.96 10.07 5.19
CA TYR A 401 -22.00 10.93 4.00
C TYR A 401 -22.09 10.06 2.73
N PRO A 402 -23.18 9.33 2.47
CA PRO A 402 -23.23 8.27 1.46
C PRO A 402 -23.28 8.75 0.00
N LYS A 403 -23.40 10.06 -0.22
CA LYS A 403 -23.50 10.68 -1.56
C LYS A 403 -22.22 11.43 -1.92
N THR A 404 -21.96 11.55 -3.22
CA THR A 404 -20.95 12.49 -3.73
C THR A 404 -21.42 13.93 -3.53
N ALA A 405 -20.48 14.83 -3.26
CA ALA A 405 -20.74 16.25 -3.12
C ALA A 405 -19.92 17.07 -4.15
N PRO A 406 -20.56 18.04 -4.86
CA PRO A 406 -19.87 18.85 -5.87
C PRO A 406 -18.65 19.59 -5.30
N ASP A 407 -18.73 20.12 -4.08
CA ASP A 407 -17.65 20.84 -3.40
C ASP A 407 -16.43 19.97 -3.09
N TRP A 408 -16.55 18.65 -3.25
CA TRP A 408 -15.49 17.68 -3.10
C TRP A 408 -14.88 17.20 -4.43
N GLN A 409 -15.16 17.88 -5.55
CA GLN A 409 -14.43 17.67 -6.80
C GLN A 409 -13.03 18.30 -6.73
N VAL A 410 -12.30 17.91 -5.71
CA VAL A 410 -10.96 18.40 -5.32
C VAL A 410 -10.11 17.25 -4.81
N HIS A 411 -8.79 17.42 -4.79
CA HIS A 411 -7.89 16.53 -4.06
C HIS A 411 -7.88 16.86 -2.57
N THR A 412 -7.74 15.84 -1.74
CA THR A 412 -7.30 16.00 -0.34
C THR A 412 -5.78 16.08 -0.35
N LEU A 413 -5.21 17.17 0.15
CA LEU A 413 -3.76 17.33 0.31
C LEU A 413 -3.41 17.32 1.79
N ILE A 414 -2.27 16.73 2.13
CA ILE A 414 -1.66 16.88 3.44
C ILE A 414 -0.38 17.69 3.27
N GLN A 415 -0.42 18.91 3.78
CA GLN A 415 0.67 19.89 3.71
C GLN A 415 0.91 20.47 5.10
N ASN A 416 2.18 20.66 5.49
CA ASN A 416 2.54 21.22 6.78
C ASN A 416 1.80 20.54 7.96
N ARG A 417 1.55 19.23 7.84
CA ARG A 417 0.84 18.36 8.80
C ARG A 417 -0.67 18.61 8.92
N GLU A 418 -1.26 19.38 8.01
CA GLU A 418 -2.71 19.67 7.95
C GLU A 418 -3.34 19.11 6.67
N CYS A 419 -4.60 18.70 6.78
CA CYS A 419 -5.42 18.33 5.62
C CYS A 419 -6.02 19.61 5.03
N VAL A 420 -5.83 19.81 3.73
CA VAL A 420 -6.39 20.93 2.98
C VAL A 420 -7.01 20.44 1.67
N ARG A 421 -7.94 21.24 1.11
CA ARG A 421 -8.49 20.99 -0.23
C ARG A 421 -7.60 21.63 -1.29
N SER A 422 -7.41 20.96 -2.44
CA SER A 422 -6.84 21.58 -3.62
C SER A 422 -7.81 22.61 -4.23
N HIS A 423 -7.39 23.32 -5.28
CA HIS A 423 -8.33 23.98 -6.17
C HIS A 423 -9.27 22.95 -6.82
N ILE A 424 -10.45 23.42 -7.26
CA ILE A 424 -11.42 22.58 -7.97
C ILE A 424 -10.74 21.97 -9.22
N ILE A 425 -10.88 20.67 -9.38
CA ILE A 425 -10.39 19.97 -10.56
C ILE A 425 -11.36 20.33 -11.70
N GLN A 426 -10.85 21.06 -12.70
CA GLN A 426 -11.62 21.30 -13.91
C GLN A 426 -11.60 20.03 -14.76
N ASP A 427 -12.79 19.54 -15.15
CA ASP A 427 -12.88 18.48 -16.13
C ASP A 427 -12.28 19.01 -17.45
N TYR A 428 -11.17 18.46 -17.88
CA TYR A 428 -10.71 18.63 -19.25
C TYR A 428 -11.61 17.76 -20.13
N THR A 429 -12.70 18.37 -20.64
CA THR A 429 -13.57 17.80 -21.68
C THR A 429 -12.85 17.78 -23.02
#